data_73fd3405f95a492277b402244108bdc6
#
_entry.id   73fd3405f95a492277b402244108bdc6
#
_cell.length_a   1.000
_cell.length_b   1.000
_cell.length_c   1.000
_cell.angle_alpha   90.00
_cell.angle_beta   90.00
_cell.angle_gamma   90.00
#
_symmetry.space_group_name_H-M   'P 1'
#
loop_
_entity.id
_entity.type
_entity.pdbx_description
1 polymer ?
#
loop_
_entity_poly.entity_id
_entity_poly.type
_entity_poly.pdbx_seq_one_letter_code
_entity_poly.pdbx_strand_id
1 'polypeptide(L)'
;MSGIQLHDVKKIYPNGFQALHGIDLSIQEGEFMVFVGPSGCAKSTLLRMIAGLESISEGEIVIQNRCVNQVLPKDREVAMVFQNYALYPHMTVYKNMAFSLSGKMPREEIDRRVREAAENLEISHLLERKPGQLSGGQCQRVALGRAIVRRPRVFLFDEPLSNLDAKLRVSMRLQLINLHQQLKAEGLPSTMIYVTHDQVEAMTMGDRICVLDRGVIQQVDKPVTLYHQPANKFVAAFIGSPAMNLHDVTITTNNGQPALSFDDAGKLVLPASVAARLNGYTEAQICLGIRPEHVLITTADAPGALPATVQTVEHMGNEEIVHCDVAGRHFVARFPSSLGWASQPGERIGLQLALDHAHLFDITHGRVLRPASL
;
A
#
# COMPACT_ATOMS: atom_id res chain seq x y z
N MET A 1 -2.28 16.21 -17.92
CA MET A 1 -1.01 16.89 -17.58
C MET A 1 -0.47 16.25 -16.31
N SER A 2 0.85 16.23 -16.08
CA SER A 2 1.40 15.66 -14.84
C SER A 2 1.17 16.62 -13.68
N GLY A 3 0.59 16.15 -12.59
CA GLY A 3 0.38 16.96 -11.39
C GLY A 3 1.67 17.16 -10.59
N ILE A 4 2.46 16.06 -10.41
CA ILE A 4 3.73 16.07 -9.68
C ILE A 4 4.72 15.17 -10.39
N GLN A 5 5.97 15.62 -10.50
CA GLN A 5 7.09 14.85 -11.04
C GLN A 5 8.27 14.90 -10.07
N LEU A 6 8.87 13.77 -9.86
CA LEU A 6 10.11 13.58 -9.10
C LEU A 6 11.15 13.03 -10.07
N HIS A 7 12.31 13.69 -10.17
CA HIS A 7 13.41 13.31 -11.05
C HIS A 7 14.67 13.08 -10.24
N ASP A 8 15.13 11.84 -10.18
CA ASP A 8 16.33 11.39 -9.43
C ASP A 8 16.43 11.99 -8.01
N VAL A 9 15.29 12.04 -7.30
CA VAL A 9 15.21 12.71 -5.99
C VAL A 9 15.93 11.88 -4.93
N LYS A 10 16.98 12.48 -4.33
CA LYS A 10 17.78 11.86 -3.27
C LYS A 10 17.69 12.63 -1.97
N LYS A 11 17.81 11.92 -0.85
CA LYS A 11 17.93 12.49 0.48
C LYS A 11 19.07 11.87 1.24
N ILE A 12 20.05 12.71 1.59
CA ILE A 12 21.18 12.37 2.44
C ILE A 12 21.12 13.31 3.65
N TYR A 13 21.07 12.73 4.85
CA TYR A 13 21.09 13.51 6.09
C TYR A 13 22.52 13.92 6.48
N PRO A 14 22.71 14.94 7.36
CA PRO A 14 24.03 15.41 7.76
C PRO A 14 24.93 14.36 8.39
N ASN A 15 24.36 13.29 8.95
CA ASN A 15 25.08 12.16 9.51
C ASN A 15 25.56 11.13 8.45
N GLY A 16 25.38 11.44 7.16
CA GLY A 16 25.75 10.56 6.04
C GLY A 16 24.70 9.48 5.69
N PHE A 17 23.61 9.37 6.47
CA PHE A 17 22.56 8.41 6.17
C PHE A 17 21.77 8.82 4.92
N GLN A 18 21.80 7.98 3.88
CA GLN A 18 21.01 8.16 2.66
C GLN A 18 19.64 7.51 2.83
N ALA A 19 18.60 8.30 2.89
CA ALA A 19 17.22 7.83 3.08
C ALA A 19 16.48 7.55 1.76
N LEU A 20 16.84 8.26 0.67
CA LEU A 20 16.29 8.06 -0.68
C LEU A 20 17.42 7.99 -1.70
N HIS A 21 17.34 7.01 -2.60
CA HIS A 21 18.42 6.60 -3.50
C HIS A 21 18.18 6.95 -4.97
N GLY A 22 17.47 8.04 -5.25
CA GLY A 22 17.07 8.41 -6.61
C GLY A 22 15.66 7.94 -6.91
N ILE A 23 14.69 8.80 -6.64
CA ILE A 23 13.27 8.52 -6.85
C ILE A 23 12.82 9.20 -8.14
N ASP A 24 12.40 8.39 -9.10
CA ASP A 24 11.71 8.81 -10.31
C ASP A 24 10.23 8.43 -10.21
N LEU A 25 9.35 9.41 -10.19
CA LEU A 25 7.90 9.19 -10.05
C LEU A 25 7.11 10.28 -10.75
N SER A 26 6.13 9.89 -11.55
CA SER A 26 5.14 10.79 -12.13
C SER A 26 3.76 10.48 -11.56
N ILE A 27 3.10 11.50 -11.00
CA ILE A 27 1.74 11.45 -10.46
C ILE A 27 0.87 12.35 -11.34
N GLN A 28 -0.24 11.83 -11.84
CA GLN A 28 -1.13 12.58 -12.72
C GLN A 28 -1.94 13.61 -11.95
N GLU A 29 -2.39 14.66 -12.62
CA GLU A 29 -3.31 15.63 -12.03
C GLU A 29 -4.63 14.95 -11.65
N GLY A 30 -5.10 15.17 -10.42
CA GLY A 30 -6.30 14.54 -9.89
C GLY A 30 -6.18 13.03 -9.60
N GLU A 31 -4.96 12.50 -9.54
CA GLU A 31 -4.70 11.12 -9.15
C GLU A 31 -4.67 10.97 -7.63
N PHE A 32 -5.20 9.85 -7.13
CA PHE A 32 -5.01 9.42 -5.74
C PHE A 32 -3.85 8.42 -5.68
N MET A 33 -2.66 8.89 -5.33
CA MET A 33 -1.45 8.07 -5.19
C MET A 33 -1.25 7.67 -3.74
N VAL A 34 -1.03 6.38 -3.49
CA VAL A 34 -0.74 5.88 -2.13
C VAL A 34 0.71 5.41 -2.03
N PHE A 35 1.45 5.90 -1.04
CA PHE A 35 2.79 5.42 -0.72
C PHE A 35 2.70 4.37 0.40
N VAL A 36 3.18 3.17 0.13
CA VAL A 36 3.23 2.06 1.10
C VAL A 36 4.63 1.48 1.21
N GLY A 37 4.89 0.82 2.32
CA GLY A 37 6.15 0.13 2.59
C GLY A 37 6.38 -0.06 4.08
N PRO A 38 7.42 -0.79 4.49
CA PRO A 38 7.77 -1.00 5.89
C PRO A 38 8.05 0.30 6.64
N SER A 39 8.02 0.24 7.97
CA SER A 39 8.46 1.37 8.80
C SER A 39 9.91 1.74 8.48
N GLY A 40 10.21 3.03 8.39
CA GLY A 40 11.55 3.52 8.10
C GLY A 40 11.98 3.48 6.61
N CYS A 41 11.14 3.05 5.66
CA CYS A 41 11.47 3.07 4.22
C CYS A 41 11.42 4.46 3.55
N ALA A 42 11.29 5.53 4.33
CA ALA A 42 11.32 6.95 3.93
C ALA A 42 10.05 7.51 3.24
N LYS A 43 8.86 6.90 3.39
CA LYS A 43 7.58 7.42 2.88
C LYS A 43 7.28 8.85 3.35
N SER A 44 7.29 9.06 4.68
CA SER A 44 7.04 10.38 5.28
C SER A 44 8.14 11.40 4.93
N THR A 45 9.38 10.96 4.76
CA THR A 45 10.47 11.82 4.27
C THR A 45 10.16 12.33 2.87
N LEU A 46 9.78 11.43 1.94
CA LEU A 46 9.41 11.79 0.57
C LEU A 46 8.20 12.74 0.55
N LEU A 47 7.18 12.44 1.36
CA LEU A 47 6.00 13.30 1.48
C LEU A 47 6.36 14.72 1.98
N ARG A 48 7.22 14.82 3.02
CA ARG A 48 7.68 16.10 3.58
C ARG A 48 8.55 16.87 2.61
N MET A 49 9.33 16.21 1.76
CA MET A 49 10.10 16.87 0.70
C MET A 49 9.17 17.47 -0.36
N ILE A 50 8.09 16.78 -0.76
CA ILE A 50 7.06 17.33 -1.65
C ILE A 50 6.38 18.55 -0.99
N ALA A 51 6.09 18.47 0.31
CA ALA A 51 5.53 19.60 1.08
C ALA A 51 6.49 20.78 1.25
N GLY A 52 7.80 20.58 1.06
CA GLY A 52 8.85 21.58 1.33
C GLY A 52 9.20 21.72 2.81
N LEU A 53 8.79 20.75 3.64
CA LEU A 53 9.13 20.69 5.06
C LEU A 53 10.47 20.00 5.30
N GLU A 54 11.00 19.33 4.27
CA GLU A 54 12.31 18.69 4.24
C GLU A 54 12.99 19.05 2.92
N SER A 55 14.30 19.32 2.95
CA SER A 55 15.09 19.62 1.76
C SER A 55 15.47 18.34 1.03
N ILE A 56 15.54 18.38 -0.29
CA ILE A 56 16.19 17.35 -1.10
C ILE A 56 17.70 17.56 -1.09
N SER A 57 18.47 16.50 -1.29
CA SER A 57 19.93 16.59 -1.46
C SER A 57 20.34 16.70 -2.92
N GLU A 58 19.69 15.96 -3.80
CA GLU A 58 19.89 15.97 -5.26
C GLU A 58 18.55 15.74 -5.96
N GLY A 59 18.51 16.01 -7.26
CA GLY A 59 17.34 15.81 -8.10
C GLY A 59 16.38 17.00 -8.13
N GLU A 60 15.17 16.77 -8.59
CA GLU A 60 14.20 17.83 -8.82
C GLU A 60 12.78 17.38 -8.45
N ILE A 61 12.03 18.28 -7.81
CA ILE A 61 10.59 18.13 -7.57
C ILE A 61 9.86 19.20 -8.35
N VAL A 62 8.96 18.78 -9.25
CA VAL A 62 8.13 19.65 -10.07
C VAL A 62 6.66 19.46 -9.67
N ILE A 63 5.98 20.56 -9.34
CA ILE A 63 4.53 20.58 -9.10
C ILE A 63 3.93 21.51 -10.14
N GLN A 64 3.00 21.00 -10.95
CA GLN A 64 2.30 21.76 -12.00
C GLN A 64 3.27 22.51 -12.94
N ASN A 65 4.26 21.80 -13.46
CA ASN A 65 5.30 22.32 -14.35
C ASN A 65 6.20 23.40 -13.72
N ARG A 66 6.18 23.57 -12.40
CA ARG A 66 7.07 24.47 -11.67
C ARG A 66 8.00 23.66 -10.79
N CYS A 67 9.32 23.83 -10.94
CA CYS A 67 10.30 23.32 -9.98
C CYS A 67 10.10 23.99 -8.61
N VAL A 68 9.96 23.18 -7.54
CA VAL A 68 9.65 23.68 -6.20
C VAL A 68 10.77 23.46 -5.20
N ASN A 69 11.96 23.04 -5.62
CA ASN A 69 13.08 22.75 -4.72
C ASN A 69 13.37 23.89 -3.72
N GLN A 70 13.35 25.14 -4.19
CA GLN A 70 13.62 26.34 -3.40
C GLN A 70 12.34 27.10 -2.98
N VAL A 71 11.15 26.56 -3.29
CA VAL A 71 9.89 27.20 -2.96
C VAL A 71 9.50 26.89 -1.52
N LEU A 72 9.16 27.91 -0.74
CA LEU A 72 8.73 27.72 0.65
C LEU A 72 7.42 26.90 0.71
N PRO A 73 7.19 26.13 1.78
CA PRO A 73 5.98 25.28 1.93
C PRO A 73 4.66 26.03 1.71
N LYS A 74 4.56 27.26 2.22
CA LYS A 74 3.35 28.10 2.09
C LYS A 74 3.01 28.49 0.65
N ASP A 75 4.00 28.48 -0.25
CA ASP A 75 3.91 28.94 -1.65
C ASP A 75 3.87 27.78 -2.67
N ARG A 76 3.83 26.52 -2.20
CA ARG A 76 3.74 25.30 -3.04
C ARG A 76 2.32 24.89 -3.43
N GLU A 77 1.30 25.61 -2.96
CA GLU A 77 -0.13 25.29 -3.17
C GLU A 77 -0.53 23.88 -2.71
N VAL A 78 0.15 23.36 -1.70
CA VAL A 78 -0.14 22.06 -1.07
C VAL A 78 -0.82 22.26 0.28
N ALA A 79 -1.65 21.29 0.70
CA ALA A 79 -2.15 21.19 2.07
C ALA A 79 -1.73 19.83 2.65
N MET A 80 -1.18 19.84 3.87
CA MET A 80 -0.74 18.63 4.54
C MET A 80 -1.57 18.35 5.79
N VAL A 81 -2.00 17.10 5.93
CA VAL A 81 -2.63 16.54 7.13
C VAL A 81 -1.60 15.64 7.81
N PHE A 82 -1.25 15.99 9.03
CA PHE A 82 -0.23 15.28 9.81
C PHE A 82 -0.84 14.14 10.63
N GLN A 83 -0.05 13.14 10.95
CA GLN A 83 -0.41 12.00 11.79
C GLN A 83 -0.94 12.41 13.19
N ASN A 84 -0.41 13.47 13.78
CA ASN A 84 -0.81 14.02 15.07
C ASN A 84 -1.85 15.16 14.96
N TYR A 85 -2.51 15.29 13.79
CA TYR A 85 -3.52 16.30 13.45
C TYR A 85 -3.00 17.74 13.46
N ALA A 86 -1.99 18.09 14.26
CA ALA A 86 -1.37 19.41 14.40
C ALA A 86 -2.39 20.55 14.54
N LEU A 87 -3.46 20.36 15.34
CA LEU A 87 -4.46 21.39 15.63
C LEU A 87 -3.91 22.41 16.62
N TYR A 88 -4.35 23.67 16.48
CA TYR A 88 -4.03 24.74 17.42
C TYR A 88 -4.90 24.58 18.67
N PRO A 89 -4.34 24.20 19.84
CA PRO A 89 -5.13 23.78 21.01
C PRO A 89 -5.90 24.94 21.65
N HIS A 90 -5.44 26.16 21.48
CA HIS A 90 -6.06 27.38 22.03
C HIS A 90 -7.20 27.93 21.15
N MET A 91 -7.33 27.48 19.91
CA MET A 91 -8.34 27.91 18.94
C MET A 91 -9.54 26.96 18.94
N THR A 92 -10.75 27.51 18.64
CA THR A 92 -11.93 26.69 18.36
C THR A 92 -11.76 25.92 17.04
N VAL A 93 -12.62 24.93 16.77
CA VAL A 93 -12.69 24.20 15.50
C VAL A 93 -12.84 25.19 14.33
N TYR A 94 -13.78 26.13 14.44
CA TYR A 94 -13.98 27.18 13.45
C TYR A 94 -12.68 27.93 13.16
N LYS A 95 -12.01 28.42 14.20
CA LYS A 95 -10.76 29.18 14.06
C LYS A 95 -9.61 28.35 13.50
N ASN A 96 -9.54 27.06 13.87
CA ASN A 96 -8.57 26.14 13.27
C ASN A 96 -8.77 25.99 11.76
N MET A 97 -10.02 25.83 11.30
CA MET A 97 -10.33 25.73 9.87
C MET A 97 -10.12 27.04 9.13
N ALA A 98 -10.57 28.17 9.70
CA ALA A 98 -10.46 29.49 9.11
C ALA A 98 -9.03 30.06 9.06
N PHE A 99 -8.11 29.56 9.89
CA PHE A 99 -6.79 30.13 10.12
C PHE A 99 -6.01 30.43 8.84
N SER A 100 -5.96 29.47 7.92
CA SER A 100 -5.19 29.59 6.68
C SER A 100 -5.80 30.57 5.65
N LEU A 101 -7.06 30.94 5.82
CA LEU A 101 -7.81 31.84 4.96
C LEU A 101 -7.82 33.27 5.50
N SER A 102 -7.54 33.46 6.79
CA SER A 102 -7.57 34.76 7.46
C SER A 102 -6.63 35.76 6.78
N GLY A 103 -7.14 36.92 6.46
CA GLY A 103 -6.40 37.97 5.75
C GLY A 103 -6.23 37.79 4.24
N LYS A 104 -6.75 36.68 3.67
CA LYS A 104 -6.62 36.39 2.23
C LYS A 104 -7.94 36.57 1.46
N MET A 105 -9.07 36.59 2.15
CA MET A 105 -10.39 36.75 1.56
C MET A 105 -11.38 37.37 2.54
N PRO A 106 -12.57 37.84 2.06
CA PRO A 106 -13.62 38.40 2.92
C PRO A 106 -14.12 37.41 3.97
N ARG A 107 -14.53 37.93 5.14
CA ARG A 107 -15.03 37.11 6.26
C ARG A 107 -16.23 36.24 5.90
N GLU A 108 -17.13 36.76 5.07
CA GLU A 108 -18.33 36.05 4.59
C GLU A 108 -17.95 34.80 3.77
N GLU A 109 -16.94 34.93 2.90
CA GLU A 109 -16.45 33.78 2.11
C GLU A 109 -15.72 32.75 3.00
N ILE A 110 -14.98 33.22 4.01
CA ILE A 110 -14.36 32.31 5.00
C ILE A 110 -15.45 31.53 5.74
N ASP A 111 -16.50 32.22 6.24
CA ASP A 111 -17.58 31.59 6.99
C ASP A 111 -18.31 30.55 6.10
N ARG A 112 -18.63 30.91 4.87
CA ARG A 112 -19.25 30.00 3.90
C ARG A 112 -18.41 28.73 3.70
N ARG A 113 -17.11 28.85 3.40
CA ARG A 113 -16.22 27.71 3.17
C ARG A 113 -16.05 26.84 4.41
N VAL A 114 -15.92 27.46 5.59
CA VAL A 114 -15.78 26.71 6.83
C VAL A 114 -17.04 25.90 7.15
N ARG A 115 -18.25 26.50 6.96
CA ARG A 115 -19.51 25.78 7.21
C ARG A 115 -19.76 24.69 6.20
N GLU A 116 -19.52 24.95 4.92
CA GLU A 116 -19.61 23.94 3.86
C GLU A 116 -18.68 22.72 4.15
N ALA A 117 -17.41 22.97 4.49
CA ALA A 117 -16.49 21.91 4.86
C ALA A 117 -16.87 21.20 6.16
N ALA A 118 -17.42 21.93 7.15
CA ALA A 118 -17.87 21.34 8.41
C ALA A 118 -19.12 20.45 8.22
N GLU A 119 -20.02 20.82 7.32
CA GLU A 119 -21.18 20.03 6.95
C GLU A 119 -20.77 18.73 6.26
N ASN A 120 -19.92 18.81 5.22
CA ASN A 120 -19.39 17.65 4.50
C ASN A 120 -18.65 16.66 5.40
N LEU A 121 -18.07 17.14 6.50
CA LEU A 121 -17.35 16.33 7.49
C LEU A 121 -18.20 15.99 8.73
N GLU A 122 -19.47 16.36 8.77
CA GLU A 122 -20.39 16.12 9.88
C GLU A 122 -19.89 16.70 11.25
N ILE A 123 -19.18 17.84 11.21
CA ILE A 123 -18.62 18.50 12.41
C ILE A 123 -19.19 19.89 12.67
N SER A 124 -20.29 20.28 12.02
CA SER A 124 -20.92 21.61 12.17
C SER A 124 -21.27 21.91 13.63
N HIS A 125 -21.71 20.91 14.39
CA HIS A 125 -22.05 21.02 15.83
C HIS A 125 -20.84 21.18 16.75
N LEU A 126 -19.61 21.05 16.21
CA LEU A 126 -18.35 21.16 16.97
C LEU A 126 -17.62 22.47 16.75
N LEU A 127 -18.10 23.35 15.87
CA LEU A 127 -17.37 24.55 15.42
C LEU A 127 -16.89 25.47 16.56
N GLU A 128 -17.65 25.54 17.67
CA GLU A 128 -17.30 26.37 18.83
C GLU A 128 -16.45 25.62 19.88
N ARG A 129 -16.22 24.31 19.72
CA ARG A 129 -15.39 23.54 20.64
C ARG A 129 -13.91 23.74 20.37
N LYS A 130 -13.08 23.45 21.41
CA LYS A 130 -11.61 23.39 21.27
C LYS A 130 -11.14 21.94 21.12
N PRO A 131 -9.95 21.71 20.52
CA PRO A 131 -9.40 20.36 20.29
C PRO A 131 -9.41 19.44 21.52
N GLY A 132 -9.11 19.95 22.71
CA GLY A 132 -9.14 19.17 23.95
C GLY A 132 -10.52 18.64 24.38
N GLN A 133 -11.60 19.06 23.71
CA GLN A 133 -12.98 18.63 23.94
C GLN A 133 -13.47 17.65 22.89
N LEU A 134 -12.58 17.19 21.99
CA LEU A 134 -12.89 16.35 20.84
C LEU A 134 -12.33 14.94 21.02
N SER A 135 -13.01 13.97 20.44
CA SER A 135 -12.42 12.63 20.24
C SER A 135 -11.33 12.66 19.16
N GLY A 136 -10.48 11.63 19.10
CA GLY A 136 -9.44 11.51 18.09
C GLY A 136 -9.98 11.64 16.66
N GLY A 137 -11.09 10.95 16.35
CA GLY A 137 -11.72 11.05 15.04
C GLY A 137 -12.32 12.42 14.73
N GLN A 138 -12.84 13.12 15.75
CA GLN A 138 -13.30 14.50 15.57
C GLN A 138 -12.12 15.44 15.30
N CYS A 139 -11.00 15.28 16.02
CA CYS A 139 -9.76 16.04 15.73
C CYS A 139 -9.28 15.83 14.31
N GLN A 140 -9.35 14.60 13.82
CA GLN A 140 -8.96 14.26 12.45
C GLN A 140 -9.88 14.92 11.42
N ARG A 141 -11.21 14.87 11.60
CA ARG A 141 -12.15 15.57 10.72
C ARG A 141 -11.88 17.08 10.69
N VAL A 142 -11.52 17.66 11.82
CA VAL A 142 -11.11 19.08 11.88
C VAL A 142 -9.81 19.34 11.12
N ALA A 143 -8.82 18.46 11.24
CA ALA A 143 -7.56 18.58 10.49
C ALA A 143 -7.79 18.46 8.97
N LEU A 144 -8.67 17.55 8.57
CA LEU A 144 -9.09 17.40 7.18
C LEU A 144 -9.85 18.66 6.70
N GLY A 145 -10.79 19.17 7.50
CA GLY A 145 -11.52 20.42 7.21
C GLY A 145 -10.59 21.60 7.01
N ARG A 146 -9.56 21.74 7.86
CA ARG A 146 -8.51 22.76 7.73
C ARG A 146 -7.75 22.66 6.40
N ALA A 147 -7.57 21.48 5.86
CA ALA A 147 -6.96 21.28 4.55
C ALA A 147 -7.95 21.62 3.40
N ILE A 148 -9.19 21.13 3.49
CA ILE A 148 -10.22 21.27 2.45
C ILE A 148 -10.60 22.74 2.20
N VAL A 149 -10.78 23.55 3.25
CA VAL A 149 -11.20 24.97 3.11
C VAL A 149 -10.23 25.79 2.24
N ARG A 150 -8.98 25.35 2.13
CA ARG A 150 -7.96 25.99 1.27
C ARG A 150 -8.16 25.73 -0.21
N ARG A 151 -8.90 24.66 -0.56
CA ARG A 151 -9.06 24.16 -1.93
C ARG A 151 -7.68 24.02 -2.62
N PRO A 152 -6.74 23.25 -2.04
CA PRO A 152 -5.41 23.12 -2.60
C PRO A 152 -5.43 22.24 -3.85
N ARG A 153 -4.44 22.39 -4.72
CA ARG A 153 -4.27 21.50 -5.86
C ARG A 153 -3.68 20.14 -5.49
N VAL A 154 -2.95 20.08 -4.37
CA VAL A 154 -2.34 18.85 -3.86
C VAL A 154 -2.65 18.68 -2.38
N PHE A 155 -3.22 17.54 -2.01
CA PHE A 155 -3.36 17.09 -0.64
C PHE A 155 -2.28 16.07 -0.30
N LEU A 156 -1.65 16.23 0.84
CA LEU A 156 -0.63 15.34 1.39
C LEU A 156 -1.11 14.79 2.74
N PHE A 157 -1.17 13.47 2.88
CA PHE A 157 -1.63 12.80 4.09
C PHE A 157 -0.51 11.92 4.67
N ASP A 158 -0.02 12.25 5.86
CA ASP A 158 1.03 11.50 6.57
C ASP A 158 0.38 10.61 7.63
N GLU A 159 0.06 9.36 7.29
CA GLU A 159 -0.60 8.35 8.13
C GLU A 159 -1.83 8.89 8.92
N PRO A 160 -2.80 9.53 8.27
CA PRO A 160 -3.83 10.28 8.98
C PRO A 160 -4.79 9.38 9.77
N LEU A 161 -4.91 8.09 9.44
CA LEU A 161 -5.87 7.17 10.07
C LEU A 161 -5.25 6.24 11.13
N SER A 162 -3.93 6.30 11.34
CA SER A 162 -3.19 5.35 12.20
C SER A 162 -3.66 5.35 13.66
N ASN A 163 -4.11 6.48 14.18
CA ASN A 163 -4.51 6.67 15.58
C ASN A 163 -6.02 6.44 15.85
N LEU A 164 -6.76 5.87 14.88
CA LEU A 164 -8.19 5.64 14.98
C LEU A 164 -8.52 4.18 15.26
N ASP A 165 -9.66 3.94 15.92
CA ASP A 165 -10.25 2.62 16.02
C ASP A 165 -10.70 2.08 14.65
N ALA A 166 -10.88 0.75 14.55
CA ALA A 166 -11.16 0.08 13.28
C ALA A 166 -12.44 0.58 12.58
N LYS A 167 -13.54 0.81 13.36
CA LYS A 167 -14.82 1.26 12.79
C LYS A 167 -14.71 2.68 12.24
N LEU A 168 -14.07 3.56 12.99
CA LEU A 168 -13.89 4.95 12.59
C LEU A 168 -12.92 5.05 11.39
N ARG A 169 -11.87 4.21 11.34
CA ARG A 169 -10.95 4.12 10.21
C ARG A 169 -11.67 3.79 8.90
N VAL A 170 -12.60 2.81 8.92
CA VAL A 170 -13.43 2.47 7.75
C VAL A 170 -14.27 3.66 7.30
N SER A 171 -14.95 4.33 8.24
CA SER A 171 -15.78 5.51 7.93
C SER A 171 -14.96 6.66 7.31
N MET A 172 -13.80 6.97 7.91
CA MET A 172 -12.93 8.05 7.43
C MET A 172 -12.31 7.76 6.07
N ARG A 173 -11.96 6.50 5.81
CA ARG A 173 -11.49 6.06 4.49
C ARG A 173 -12.52 6.32 3.41
N LEU A 174 -13.79 5.94 3.65
CA LEU A 174 -14.88 6.22 2.72
C LEU A 174 -15.10 7.73 2.51
N GLN A 175 -15.00 8.53 3.57
CA GLN A 175 -15.11 10.00 3.45
C GLN A 175 -13.98 10.59 2.59
N LEU A 176 -12.74 10.09 2.69
CA LEU A 176 -11.63 10.54 1.86
C LEU A 176 -11.83 10.17 0.39
N ILE A 177 -12.32 8.95 0.10
CA ILE A 177 -12.64 8.52 -1.27
C ILE A 177 -13.74 9.41 -1.85
N ASN A 178 -14.83 9.64 -1.10
CA ASN A 178 -15.94 10.47 -1.54
C ASN A 178 -15.51 11.92 -1.77
N LEU A 179 -14.67 12.48 -0.89
CA LEU A 179 -14.11 13.81 -1.07
C LEU A 179 -13.31 13.91 -2.38
N HIS A 180 -12.47 12.93 -2.67
CA HIS A 180 -11.68 12.92 -3.91
C HIS A 180 -12.59 12.89 -5.14
N GLN A 181 -13.62 12.05 -5.12
CA GLN A 181 -14.59 11.95 -6.22
C GLN A 181 -15.41 13.24 -6.38
N GLN A 182 -15.84 13.86 -5.27
CA GLN A 182 -16.57 15.11 -5.27
C GLN A 182 -15.73 16.25 -5.88
N LEU A 183 -14.47 16.43 -5.44
CA LEU A 183 -13.57 17.43 -5.98
C LEU A 183 -13.35 17.26 -7.50
N LYS A 184 -13.23 16.00 -7.95
CA LYS A 184 -13.16 15.68 -9.38
C LYS A 184 -14.42 16.08 -10.14
N ALA A 185 -15.61 15.81 -9.58
CA ALA A 185 -16.91 16.14 -10.19
C ALA A 185 -17.15 17.66 -10.24
N GLU A 186 -16.66 18.42 -9.27
CA GLU A 186 -16.71 19.88 -9.22
C GLU A 186 -15.75 20.57 -10.20
N GLY A 187 -14.97 19.82 -10.99
CA GLY A 187 -13.96 20.36 -11.91
C GLY A 187 -12.72 20.93 -11.19
N LEU A 188 -12.50 20.53 -9.96
CA LEU A 188 -11.32 20.89 -9.13
C LEU A 188 -10.46 19.63 -8.89
N PRO A 189 -9.82 19.08 -9.93
CA PRO A 189 -9.06 17.83 -9.80
C PRO A 189 -7.86 18.04 -8.88
N SER A 190 -8.05 17.75 -7.59
CA SER A 190 -6.97 17.80 -6.60
C SER A 190 -6.23 16.47 -6.55
N THR A 191 -4.92 16.52 -6.75
CA THR A 191 -4.03 15.36 -6.59
C THR A 191 -3.91 15.02 -5.12
N MET A 192 -4.04 13.73 -4.76
CA MET A 192 -3.88 13.28 -3.39
C MET A 192 -2.69 12.33 -3.27
N ILE A 193 -1.81 12.58 -2.29
CA ILE A 193 -0.75 11.65 -1.91
C ILE A 193 -0.99 11.21 -0.47
N TYR A 194 -1.13 9.92 -0.28
CA TYR A 194 -1.48 9.31 1.00
C TYR A 194 -0.41 8.33 1.44
N VAL A 195 0.17 8.54 2.60
CA VAL A 195 1.13 7.61 3.22
C VAL A 195 0.40 6.72 4.20
N THR A 196 0.62 5.42 4.10
CA THR A 196 0.12 4.44 5.05
C THR A 196 1.04 3.22 5.15
N HIS A 197 0.92 2.48 6.24
CA HIS A 197 1.45 1.12 6.38
C HIS A 197 0.34 0.06 6.30
N ASP A 198 -0.94 0.48 6.21
CA ASP A 198 -2.10 -0.40 6.11
C ASP A 198 -2.38 -0.73 4.62
N GLN A 199 -2.27 -2.03 4.29
CA GLN A 199 -2.47 -2.51 2.93
C GLN A 199 -3.93 -2.36 2.47
N VAL A 200 -4.90 -2.50 3.41
CA VAL A 200 -6.32 -2.36 3.07
C VAL A 200 -6.63 -0.92 2.66
N GLU A 201 -6.05 0.06 3.36
CA GLU A 201 -6.15 1.47 2.96
C GLU A 201 -5.59 1.67 1.55
N ALA A 202 -4.37 1.18 1.29
CA ALA A 202 -3.71 1.34 0.01
C ALA A 202 -4.49 0.69 -1.14
N MET A 203 -4.93 -0.55 -0.95
CA MET A 203 -5.64 -1.32 -1.97
C MET A 203 -7.03 -0.77 -2.30
N THR A 204 -7.66 -0.03 -1.36
CA THR A 204 -9.04 0.46 -1.51
C THR A 204 -9.16 1.92 -1.92
N MET A 205 -8.14 2.75 -1.64
CA MET A 205 -8.20 4.20 -1.87
C MET A 205 -7.43 4.66 -3.11
N GLY A 206 -6.30 4.00 -3.42
CA GLY A 206 -5.38 4.46 -4.46
C GLY A 206 -5.84 4.17 -5.88
N ASP A 207 -5.76 5.16 -6.76
CA ASP A 207 -5.76 4.92 -8.21
C ASP A 207 -4.50 4.13 -8.60
N ARG A 208 -3.35 4.49 -7.99
CA ARG A 208 -2.08 3.78 -8.05
C ARG A 208 -1.43 3.75 -6.67
N ILE A 209 -0.61 2.72 -6.46
CA ILE A 209 0.18 2.53 -5.25
C ILE A 209 1.66 2.54 -5.63
N CYS A 210 2.46 3.31 -4.90
CA CYS A 210 3.91 3.31 -4.94
C CYS A 210 4.43 2.49 -3.76
N VAL A 211 5.00 1.34 -4.03
CA VAL A 211 5.61 0.46 -3.02
C VAL A 211 7.07 0.87 -2.85
N LEU A 212 7.42 1.32 -1.64
CA LEU A 212 8.77 1.73 -1.27
C LEU A 212 9.41 0.71 -0.31
N ASP A 213 10.67 0.42 -0.54
CA ASP A 213 11.53 -0.30 0.42
C ASP A 213 12.93 0.30 0.42
N ARG A 214 13.47 0.55 1.63
CA ARG A 214 14.85 1.08 1.84
C ARG A 214 15.20 2.26 0.93
N GLY A 215 14.27 3.19 0.79
CA GLY A 215 14.48 4.41 0.01
C GLY A 215 14.47 4.24 -1.51
N VAL A 216 13.98 3.10 -2.02
CA VAL A 216 13.87 2.79 -3.45
C VAL A 216 12.42 2.41 -3.78
N ILE A 217 11.94 2.82 -4.94
CA ILE A 217 10.65 2.37 -5.47
C ILE A 217 10.81 0.93 -5.99
N GLN A 218 10.00 0.02 -5.44
CA GLN A 218 9.96 -1.38 -5.86
C GLN A 218 9.00 -1.61 -7.03
N GLN A 219 7.83 -0.96 -6.98
CA GLN A 219 6.83 -0.99 -8.06
C GLN A 219 5.84 0.15 -7.87
N VAL A 220 5.35 0.71 -8.99
CA VAL A 220 4.23 1.66 -9.00
C VAL A 220 3.21 1.16 -10.00
N ASP A 221 2.01 0.82 -9.50
CA ASP A 221 0.95 0.29 -10.37
C ASP A 221 -0.44 0.42 -9.70
N LYS A 222 -1.48 0.03 -10.44
CA LYS A 222 -2.83 -0.13 -9.89
C LYS A 222 -2.86 -1.22 -8.83
N PRO A 223 -3.73 -1.13 -7.80
CA PRO A 223 -3.83 -2.13 -6.73
C PRO A 223 -3.93 -3.57 -7.26
N VAL A 224 -4.83 -3.81 -8.23
CA VAL A 224 -5.04 -5.13 -8.83
C VAL A 224 -3.77 -5.66 -9.52
N THR A 225 -3.02 -4.81 -10.21
CA THR A 225 -1.77 -5.19 -10.89
C THR A 225 -0.70 -5.57 -9.86
N LEU A 226 -0.53 -4.79 -8.79
CA LEU A 226 0.43 -5.11 -7.72
C LEU A 226 0.16 -6.47 -7.08
N TYR A 227 -1.12 -6.82 -6.90
CA TYR A 227 -1.52 -8.09 -6.32
C TYR A 227 -1.26 -9.27 -7.25
N HIS A 228 -1.68 -9.16 -8.53
CA HIS A 228 -1.61 -10.26 -9.48
C HIS A 228 -0.31 -10.31 -10.28
N GLN A 229 0.44 -9.22 -10.37
CA GLN A 229 1.66 -9.11 -11.18
C GLN A 229 2.78 -8.41 -10.40
N PRO A 230 3.18 -8.91 -9.22
CA PRO A 230 4.27 -8.31 -8.46
C PRO A 230 5.56 -8.36 -9.27
N ALA A 231 6.33 -7.27 -9.23
CA ALA A 231 7.59 -7.14 -9.99
C ALA A 231 8.72 -7.98 -9.38
N ASN A 232 8.66 -8.23 -8.08
CA ASN A 232 9.71 -8.95 -7.35
C ASN A 232 9.17 -9.65 -6.09
N LYS A 233 10.02 -10.46 -5.44
CA LYS A 233 9.71 -11.18 -4.18
C LYS A 233 9.23 -10.23 -3.08
N PHE A 234 9.82 -9.03 -2.98
CA PHE A 234 9.44 -8.07 -1.94
C PHE A 234 7.99 -7.61 -2.10
N VAL A 235 7.60 -7.17 -3.30
CA VAL A 235 6.22 -6.73 -3.58
C VAL A 235 5.25 -7.90 -3.39
N ALA A 236 5.61 -9.10 -3.84
CA ALA A 236 4.79 -10.30 -3.68
C ALA A 236 4.51 -10.66 -2.22
N ALA A 237 5.53 -10.55 -1.35
CA ALA A 237 5.40 -10.80 0.08
C ALA A 237 4.71 -9.65 0.82
N PHE A 238 4.99 -8.40 0.40
CA PHE A 238 4.47 -7.23 1.08
C PHE A 238 2.99 -6.97 0.77
N ILE A 239 2.52 -7.24 -0.46
CA ILE A 239 1.14 -7.00 -0.89
C ILE A 239 0.31 -8.29 -0.74
N GLY A 240 -0.63 -8.26 0.21
CA GLY A 240 -1.54 -9.36 0.54
C GLY A 240 -1.42 -9.79 2.01
N SER A 241 -2.55 -10.20 2.58
CA SER A 241 -2.64 -10.75 3.94
C SER A 241 -3.52 -12.00 3.92
N PRO A 242 -2.97 -13.16 4.32
CA PRO A 242 -1.58 -13.42 4.63
C PRO A 242 -0.64 -13.19 3.44
N ALA A 243 0.68 -13.10 3.73
CA ALA A 243 1.71 -12.94 2.72
C ALA A 243 1.77 -14.12 1.74
N MET A 244 2.29 -13.91 0.53
CA MET A 244 2.54 -14.96 -0.44
C MET A 244 3.54 -16.00 0.13
N ASN A 245 3.24 -17.28 -0.02
CA ASN A 245 4.21 -18.35 0.23
C ASN A 245 5.35 -18.23 -0.79
N LEU A 246 6.58 -18.08 -0.32
CA LEU A 246 7.79 -17.95 -1.15
C LEU A 246 8.78 -19.03 -0.74
N HIS A 247 9.09 -19.95 -1.67
CA HIS A 247 9.97 -21.09 -1.40
C HIS A 247 10.99 -21.27 -2.51
N ASP A 248 12.23 -21.35 -2.15
CA ASP A 248 13.28 -21.73 -3.08
C ASP A 248 13.21 -23.24 -3.34
N VAL A 249 13.09 -23.61 -4.62
CA VAL A 249 12.87 -24.97 -5.09
C VAL A 249 13.81 -25.29 -6.26
N THR A 250 14.09 -26.58 -6.49
CA THR A 250 14.96 -27.01 -7.57
C THR A 250 14.16 -27.30 -8.83
N ILE A 251 14.61 -26.75 -9.97
CA ILE A 251 14.04 -27.03 -11.27
C ILE A 251 14.48 -28.45 -11.69
N THR A 252 13.54 -29.28 -12.10
CA THR A 252 13.75 -30.65 -12.49
C THR A 252 12.81 -31.04 -13.64
N THR A 253 12.81 -32.30 -13.99
CA THR A 253 11.84 -32.88 -14.90
C THR A 253 11.13 -34.07 -14.24
N ASN A 254 9.89 -34.30 -14.60
CA ASN A 254 9.12 -35.46 -14.25
C ASN A 254 8.48 -36.01 -15.54
N ASN A 255 8.87 -37.23 -15.95
CA ASN A 255 8.45 -37.86 -17.22
C ASN A 255 8.62 -36.94 -18.45
N GLY A 256 9.74 -36.19 -18.51
CA GLY A 256 10.05 -35.27 -19.61
C GLY A 256 9.34 -33.91 -19.53
N GLN A 257 8.50 -33.66 -18.53
CA GLN A 257 7.83 -32.36 -18.30
C GLN A 257 8.59 -31.53 -17.24
N PRO A 258 8.70 -30.22 -17.40
CA PRO A 258 9.27 -29.35 -16.37
C PRO A 258 8.53 -29.48 -15.04
N ALA A 259 9.27 -29.61 -13.96
CA ALA A 259 8.74 -29.81 -12.62
C ALA A 259 9.58 -29.06 -11.58
N LEU A 260 9.00 -28.77 -10.43
CA LEU A 260 9.66 -28.20 -9.27
C LEU A 260 9.80 -29.27 -8.19
N SER A 261 11.01 -29.46 -7.66
CA SER A 261 11.29 -30.40 -6.58
C SER A 261 11.28 -29.71 -5.23
N PHE A 262 10.51 -30.25 -4.31
CA PHE A 262 10.45 -29.87 -2.91
C PHE A 262 11.25 -30.85 -2.04
N ASP A 263 12.38 -31.33 -2.56
CA ASP A 263 13.23 -32.36 -1.93
C ASP A 263 12.44 -33.62 -1.59
N ASP A 264 12.40 -34.00 -0.30
CA ASP A 264 11.70 -35.22 0.17
C ASP A 264 10.17 -35.10 0.13
N ALA A 265 9.61 -33.89 0.01
CA ALA A 265 8.15 -33.70 -0.06
C ALA A 265 7.56 -34.00 -1.44
N GLY A 266 8.39 -34.16 -2.46
CA GLY A 266 7.93 -34.56 -3.78
C GLY A 266 8.19 -33.56 -4.90
N LYS A 267 7.58 -33.81 -6.05
CA LYS A 267 7.75 -33.01 -7.26
C LYS A 267 6.39 -32.54 -7.79
N LEU A 268 6.31 -31.30 -8.21
CA LEU A 268 5.12 -30.71 -8.84
C LEU A 268 5.40 -30.42 -10.31
N VAL A 269 4.63 -31.04 -11.22
CA VAL A 269 4.72 -30.78 -12.66
C VAL A 269 4.13 -29.40 -12.94
N LEU A 270 4.87 -28.58 -13.67
CA LEU A 270 4.43 -27.24 -14.04
C LEU A 270 3.44 -27.28 -15.22
N PRO A 271 2.33 -26.51 -15.15
CA PRO A 271 1.50 -26.22 -16.33
C PRO A 271 2.35 -25.60 -17.45
N ALA A 272 2.02 -25.88 -18.70
CA ALA A 272 2.79 -25.38 -19.86
C ALA A 272 2.94 -23.85 -19.88
N SER A 273 1.90 -23.12 -19.45
CA SER A 273 1.89 -21.65 -19.31
C SER A 273 2.92 -21.12 -18.32
N VAL A 274 3.16 -21.86 -17.24
CA VAL A 274 4.12 -21.52 -16.18
C VAL A 274 5.51 -21.99 -16.58
N ALA A 275 5.64 -23.20 -17.12
CA ALA A 275 6.88 -23.77 -17.61
C ALA A 275 7.54 -22.88 -18.70
N ALA A 276 6.73 -22.27 -19.57
CA ALA A 276 7.21 -21.33 -20.59
C ALA A 276 7.97 -20.12 -20.01
N ARG A 277 7.73 -19.75 -18.75
CA ARG A 277 8.46 -18.66 -18.07
C ARG A 277 9.90 -19.02 -17.71
N LEU A 278 10.23 -20.33 -17.72
CA LEU A 278 11.58 -20.83 -17.49
C LEU A 278 12.46 -20.79 -18.76
N ASN A 279 11.89 -20.45 -19.92
CA ASN A 279 12.65 -20.39 -21.16
C ASN A 279 13.77 -19.35 -21.06
N GLY A 280 15.02 -19.80 -21.23
CA GLY A 280 16.21 -18.96 -21.10
C GLY A 280 16.69 -18.75 -19.66
N TYR A 281 16.02 -19.31 -18.66
CA TYR A 281 16.52 -19.31 -17.30
C TYR A 281 17.50 -20.46 -17.09
N THR A 282 18.71 -20.17 -16.58
CA THR A 282 19.85 -21.08 -16.54
C THR A 282 20.20 -21.60 -15.16
N GLU A 283 19.64 -20.98 -14.11
CA GLU A 283 19.92 -21.42 -12.74
C GLU A 283 19.16 -22.72 -12.39
N ALA A 284 19.77 -23.54 -11.56
CA ALA A 284 19.16 -24.81 -11.10
C ALA A 284 18.02 -24.61 -10.09
N GLN A 285 17.98 -23.48 -9.43
CA GLN A 285 17.00 -23.13 -8.40
C GLN A 285 16.19 -21.93 -8.80
N ILE A 286 14.95 -21.88 -8.32
CA ILE A 286 14.03 -20.77 -8.51
C ILE A 286 13.20 -20.55 -7.26
N CYS A 287 12.72 -19.33 -7.03
CA CYS A 287 11.76 -19.11 -5.97
C CYS A 287 10.33 -19.21 -6.52
N LEU A 288 9.58 -20.20 -6.04
CA LEU A 288 8.16 -20.33 -6.28
C LEU A 288 7.39 -19.42 -5.33
N GLY A 289 6.49 -18.60 -5.89
CA GLY A 289 5.52 -17.81 -5.14
C GLY A 289 4.11 -18.32 -5.38
N ILE A 290 3.37 -18.59 -4.31
CA ILE A 290 1.94 -18.99 -4.40
C ILE A 290 1.17 -18.31 -3.28
N ARG A 291 0.03 -17.68 -3.61
CA ARG A 291 -0.80 -17.02 -2.61
C ARG A 291 -1.55 -18.02 -1.76
N PRO A 292 -1.84 -17.72 -0.47
CA PRO A 292 -2.55 -18.61 0.45
C PRO A 292 -3.90 -19.12 -0.06
N GLU A 293 -4.64 -18.31 -0.80
CA GLU A 293 -5.93 -18.68 -1.42
C GLU A 293 -5.80 -19.66 -2.62
N HIS A 294 -4.60 -19.86 -3.12
CA HIS A 294 -4.29 -20.79 -4.19
C HIS A 294 -3.60 -22.07 -3.67
N VAL A 295 -3.57 -22.26 -2.36
CA VAL A 295 -3.12 -23.49 -1.69
C VAL A 295 -4.36 -24.21 -1.19
N LEU A 296 -4.70 -25.32 -1.83
CA LEU A 296 -5.87 -26.13 -1.49
C LEU A 296 -5.46 -27.25 -0.54
N ILE A 297 -6.27 -27.49 0.47
CA ILE A 297 -6.09 -28.61 1.40
C ILE A 297 -6.82 -29.83 0.85
N THR A 298 -6.16 -30.98 0.93
CA THR A 298 -6.67 -32.29 0.49
C THR A 298 -6.14 -33.41 1.39
N THR A 299 -6.41 -34.66 1.06
CA THR A 299 -5.82 -35.79 1.79
C THR A 299 -4.33 -35.90 1.51
N ALA A 300 -3.55 -36.40 2.49
CA ALA A 300 -2.09 -36.50 2.40
C ALA A 300 -1.59 -37.32 1.19
N ASP A 301 -2.39 -38.30 0.75
CA ASP A 301 -2.05 -39.21 -0.36
C ASP A 301 -2.66 -38.78 -1.70
N ALA A 302 -3.24 -37.58 -1.80
CA ALA A 302 -3.83 -37.11 -3.04
C ALA A 302 -2.78 -36.93 -4.14
N PRO A 303 -3.04 -37.37 -5.38
CA PRO A 303 -2.09 -37.23 -6.48
C PRO A 303 -1.71 -35.74 -6.71
N GLY A 304 -0.42 -35.43 -6.76
CA GLY A 304 0.08 -34.08 -6.99
C GLY A 304 -0.02 -33.13 -5.79
N ALA A 305 -0.35 -33.66 -4.62
CA ALA A 305 -0.32 -32.92 -3.38
C ALA A 305 1.05 -33.06 -2.70
N LEU A 306 1.49 -32.01 -1.99
CA LEU A 306 2.64 -32.05 -1.09
C LEU A 306 2.16 -32.52 0.28
N PRO A 307 2.75 -33.58 0.85
CA PRO A 307 2.45 -34.01 2.23
C PRO A 307 2.82 -32.89 3.21
N ALA A 308 1.91 -32.54 4.10
CA ALA A 308 2.07 -31.47 5.06
C ALA A 308 1.57 -31.86 6.44
N THR A 309 2.11 -31.23 7.48
CA THR A 309 1.59 -31.34 8.84
C THR A 309 1.05 -29.99 9.29
N VAL A 310 -0.18 -29.97 9.78
CA VAL A 310 -0.81 -28.75 10.30
C VAL A 310 -0.09 -28.32 11.58
N GLN A 311 0.38 -27.09 11.63
CA GLN A 311 1.01 -26.48 12.80
C GLN A 311 0.01 -25.68 13.65
N THR A 312 -0.75 -24.79 13.00
CA THR A 312 -1.71 -23.91 13.67
C THR A 312 -2.87 -23.59 12.73
N VAL A 313 -4.05 -23.34 13.29
CA VAL A 313 -5.24 -22.89 12.56
C VAL A 313 -5.74 -21.60 13.22
N GLU A 314 -5.91 -20.55 12.41
CA GLU A 314 -6.54 -19.30 12.81
C GLU A 314 -7.98 -19.27 12.28
N HIS A 315 -8.96 -19.22 13.18
CA HIS A 315 -10.38 -19.14 12.84
C HIS A 315 -10.82 -17.67 12.86
N MET A 316 -11.00 -17.07 11.68
CA MET A 316 -11.42 -15.67 11.53
C MET A 316 -12.93 -15.49 11.45
N GLY A 317 -13.70 -16.58 11.63
CA GLY A 317 -15.16 -16.62 11.54
C GLY A 317 -15.67 -16.85 10.11
N ASN A 318 -15.34 -15.98 9.17
CA ASN A 318 -15.70 -16.12 7.75
C ASN A 318 -14.66 -16.92 6.92
N GLU A 319 -13.43 -16.99 7.38
CA GLU A 319 -12.33 -17.70 6.73
C GLU A 319 -11.43 -18.38 7.77
N GLU A 320 -10.67 -19.36 7.30
CA GLU A 320 -9.66 -20.07 8.06
C GLU A 320 -8.31 -19.90 7.40
N ILE A 321 -7.28 -19.70 8.25
CA ILE A 321 -5.88 -19.61 7.84
C ILE A 321 -5.16 -20.79 8.50
N VAL A 322 -4.64 -21.70 7.67
CA VAL A 322 -3.96 -22.91 8.14
C VAL A 322 -2.47 -22.80 7.85
N HIS A 323 -1.68 -22.88 8.91
CA HIS A 323 -0.23 -22.89 8.86
C HIS A 323 0.25 -24.34 8.86
N CYS A 324 1.03 -24.70 7.85
CA CYS A 324 1.49 -26.08 7.62
C CYS A 324 3.00 -26.14 7.51
N ASP A 325 3.57 -27.27 7.87
CA ASP A 325 4.94 -27.64 7.55
C ASP A 325 4.97 -28.66 6.40
N VAL A 326 5.77 -28.36 5.38
CA VAL A 326 6.08 -29.24 4.26
C VAL A 326 7.58 -29.48 4.23
N ALA A 327 8.04 -30.57 4.82
CA ALA A 327 9.47 -30.91 4.90
C ALA A 327 10.35 -29.73 5.38
N GLY A 328 9.97 -29.07 6.48
CA GLY A 328 10.68 -27.92 7.06
C GLY A 328 10.36 -26.57 6.39
N ARG A 329 9.47 -26.52 5.43
CA ARG A 329 9.01 -25.27 4.78
C ARG A 329 7.64 -24.89 5.31
N HIS A 330 7.50 -23.66 5.79
CA HIS A 330 6.25 -23.12 6.30
C HIS A 330 5.34 -22.66 5.17
N PHE A 331 4.18 -23.31 5.00
CA PHE A 331 3.13 -22.94 4.08
C PHE A 331 1.91 -22.37 4.81
N VAL A 332 1.24 -21.42 4.18
CA VAL A 332 -0.03 -20.87 4.63
C VAL A 332 -1.09 -21.15 3.55
N ALA A 333 -2.20 -21.75 3.96
CA ALA A 333 -3.41 -21.87 3.15
C ALA A 333 -4.52 -21.02 3.72
N ARG A 334 -5.37 -20.43 2.88
CA ARG A 334 -6.52 -19.63 3.27
C ARG A 334 -7.75 -20.04 2.48
N PHE A 335 -8.86 -20.29 3.17
CA PHE A 335 -10.11 -20.68 2.53
C PHE A 335 -11.33 -20.25 3.35
N PRO A 336 -12.52 -20.12 2.72
CA PRO A 336 -13.75 -19.79 3.44
C PRO A 336 -14.13 -20.89 4.44
N SER A 337 -14.53 -20.51 5.66
CA SER A 337 -14.98 -21.43 6.71
C SER A 337 -16.17 -22.31 6.27
N SER A 338 -16.93 -21.86 5.25
CA SER A 338 -18.06 -22.61 4.68
C SER A 338 -17.67 -23.90 3.99
N LEU A 339 -16.38 -24.12 3.68
CA LEU A 339 -15.89 -25.38 3.12
C LEU A 339 -15.88 -26.52 4.14
N GLY A 340 -16.05 -26.21 5.44
CA GLY A 340 -16.22 -27.21 6.50
C GLY A 340 -14.99 -28.06 6.78
N TRP A 341 -13.81 -27.62 6.35
CA TRP A 341 -12.56 -28.34 6.62
C TRP A 341 -12.09 -27.99 8.02
N ALA A 342 -12.25 -28.94 8.96
CA ALA A 342 -11.83 -28.75 10.35
C ALA A 342 -10.44 -29.37 10.59
N SER A 343 -9.38 -28.69 10.11
CA SER A 343 -8.00 -29.11 10.36
C SER A 343 -7.63 -28.93 11.83
N GLN A 344 -6.85 -29.85 12.38
CA GLN A 344 -6.34 -29.77 13.75
C GLN A 344 -4.80 -29.76 13.76
N PRO A 345 -4.17 -29.06 14.71
CA PRO A 345 -2.72 -29.13 14.88
C PRO A 345 -2.23 -30.57 15.02
N GLY A 346 -1.17 -30.94 14.31
CA GLY A 346 -0.61 -32.29 14.24
C GLY A 346 -1.24 -33.18 13.17
N GLU A 347 -2.32 -32.77 12.52
CA GLU A 347 -2.97 -33.53 11.44
C GLU A 347 -2.07 -33.58 10.20
N ARG A 348 -2.03 -34.73 9.53
CA ARG A 348 -1.35 -34.93 8.24
C ARG A 348 -2.34 -34.69 7.11
N ILE A 349 -2.04 -33.74 6.26
CA ILE A 349 -2.85 -33.32 5.12
C ILE A 349 -2.02 -33.29 3.84
N GLY A 350 -2.65 -33.08 2.70
CA GLY A 350 -2.00 -32.75 1.44
C GLY A 350 -2.24 -31.28 1.07
N LEU A 351 -1.24 -30.62 0.53
CA LEU A 351 -1.37 -29.28 -0.06
C LEU A 351 -1.30 -29.40 -1.59
N GLN A 352 -2.38 -29.08 -2.25
CA GLN A 352 -2.44 -28.99 -3.71
C GLN A 352 -2.29 -27.51 -4.12
N LEU A 353 -1.23 -27.20 -4.86
CA LEU A 353 -0.95 -25.85 -5.32
C LEU A 353 -1.62 -25.59 -6.67
N ALA A 354 -2.44 -24.54 -6.78
CA ALA A 354 -3.01 -24.08 -8.05
C ALA A 354 -1.92 -23.36 -8.88
N LEU A 355 -1.05 -24.16 -9.50
CA LEU A 355 0.19 -23.69 -10.15
C LEU A 355 -0.04 -22.73 -11.32
N ASP A 356 -1.23 -22.70 -11.94
CA ASP A 356 -1.58 -21.68 -12.95
C ASP A 356 -1.52 -20.25 -12.39
N HIS A 357 -1.71 -20.10 -11.08
CA HIS A 357 -1.58 -18.83 -10.35
C HIS A 357 -0.21 -18.60 -9.72
N ALA A 358 0.74 -19.51 -9.94
CA ALA A 358 2.07 -19.40 -9.36
C ALA A 358 2.88 -18.27 -10.01
N HIS A 359 3.75 -17.68 -9.23
CA HIS A 359 4.79 -16.76 -9.66
C HIS A 359 6.15 -17.43 -9.55
N LEU A 360 7.02 -17.16 -10.52
CA LEU A 360 8.39 -17.62 -10.49
C LEU A 360 9.31 -16.40 -10.40
N PHE A 361 10.19 -16.40 -9.41
CA PHE A 361 11.15 -15.31 -9.20
C PHE A 361 12.57 -15.86 -9.33
N ASP A 362 13.43 -15.12 -10.03
CA ASP A 362 14.84 -15.49 -10.09
C ASP A 362 15.46 -15.51 -8.68
N ILE A 363 16.39 -16.46 -8.48
CA ILE A 363 16.96 -16.69 -7.14
C ILE A 363 17.91 -15.57 -6.72
N THR A 364 18.60 -14.94 -7.65
CA THR A 364 19.68 -14.00 -7.41
C THR A 364 19.16 -12.58 -7.11
N HIS A 365 18.24 -12.08 -7.96
CA HIS A 365 17.75 -10.70 -7.87
C HIS A 365 16.32 -10.60 -7.35
N GLY A 366 15.62 -11.74 -7.22
CA GLY A 366 14.22 -11.80 -6.77
C GLY A 366 13.22 -11.18 -7.75
N ARG A 367 13.58 -10.98 -9.02
CA ARG A 367 12.69 -10.44 -10.05
C ARG A 367 11.76 -11.52 -10.59
N VAL A 368 10.52 -11.14 -10.92
CA VAL A 368 9.56 -12.08 -11.50
C VAL A 368 9.99 -12.50 -12.91
N LEU A 369 9.96 -13.81 -13.18
CA LEU A 369 10.11 -14.33 -14.54
C LEU A 369 8.79 -14.18 -15.29
N ARG A 370 8.82 -13.47 -16.40
CA ARG A 370 7.70 -13.31 -17.33
C ARG A 370 7.92 -14.17 -18.56
N PRO A 371 6.84 -14.62 -19.27
CA PRO A 371 7.02 -15.20 -20.58
C PRO A 371 7.83 -14.23 -21.46
N ALA A 372 8.74 -14.74 -22.28
CA ALA A 372 9.34 -13.94 -23.30
C ALA A 372 8.22 -13.31 -24.14
N SER A 373 8.21 -11.98 -24.25
CA SER A 373 7.30 -11.29 -25.17
C SER A 373 7.54 -11.83 -26.58
N LEU A 374 6.51 -12.42 -27.17
CA LEU A 374 6.47 -12.82 -28.57
C LEU A 374 6.69 -11.61 -29.47
#